data_1ea07fd29ab92aef6e671f3ce1f638c6
#
_entry.id   1ea07fd29ab92aef6e671f3ce1f638c6
#
_cell.length_a   1.000
_cell.length_b   1.000
_cell.length_c   1.000
_cell.angle_alpha   90.00
_cell.angle_beta   90.00
_cell.angle_gamma   90.00
#
_symmetry.space_group_name_H-M   'P 1'
#
loop_
_entity.id
_entity.type
_entity.pdbx_description
1 polymer ?
#
loop_
_entity_poly.entity_id
_entity_poly.type
_entity_poly.pdbx_seq_one_letter_code
_entity_poly.pdbx_strand_id
1 'polypeptide(L)'
;MRRLLLAVSFLLTTASVAQEADTLRAEDGWRSSLVASLAGNQSAFSNWQEGGVSALAATASLDGQFDRVVGTFLTTQQLRLAFGVLRQDTLDVRKALDEARYAVTAEVASDRAFRPAVSATARTQFAPGYDYSPTAAAYPSLTVIPGQELKVSDAFAPLVLPQTVGMAYRPGNGFVGRIGLGLKETVVAI
;
A
#
# COMPACT_ATOMS: atom_id res chain seq x y z
N MET A 1 32.30 -32.32 9.76
CA MET A 1 32.53 -30.95 10.29
C MET A 1 31.18 -30.20 10.17
N ARG A 2 30.50 -30.06 11.31
CA ARG A 2 29.20 -29.34 11.38
C ARG A 2 29.48 -27.83 11.34
N ARG A 3 29.19 -27.14 10.26
CA ARG A 3 29.18 -25.68 10.23
C ARG A 3 27.81 -25.19 10.69
N LEU A 4 27.78 -24.60 11.86
CA LEU A 4 26.64 -23.94 12.47
C LEU A 4 26.41 -22.65 11.64
N LEU A 5 25.33 -22.58 10.87
CA LEU A 5 24.91 -21.36 10.21
C LEU A 5 24.00 -20.57 11.17
N LEU A 6 24.50 -19.42 11.63
CA LEU A 6 23.72 -18.44 12.38
C LEU A 6 22.82 -17.69 11.39
N ALA A 7 21.51 -17.92 11.47
CA ALA A 7 20.52 -17.05 10.87
C ALA A 7 20.39 -15.79 11.75
N VAL A 8 20.97 -14.68 11.34
CA VAL A 8 20.78 -13.39 12.01
C VAL A 8 19.52 -12.75 11.41
N SER A 9 18.40 -12.94 12.10
CA SER A 9 17.16 -12.19 11.80
C SER A 9 17.23 -10.85 12.51
N PHE A 10 17.42 -9.79 11.76
CA PHE A 10 17.32 -8.41 12.27
C PHE A 10 15.84 -8.02 12.30
N LEU A 11 15.20 -8.17 13.45
CA LEU A 11 13.86 -7.61 13.71
C LEU A 11 14.04 -6.14 14.11
N LEU A 12 13.86 -5.23 13.17
CA LEU A 12 13.62 -3.84 13.48
C LEU A 12 12.18 -3.72 13.98
N THR A 13 11.99 -3.68 15.29
CA THR A 13 10.71 -3.35 15.89
C THR A 13 10.43 -1.86 15.68
N THR A 14 9.54 -1.52 14.77
CA THR A 14 8.96 -0.18 14.71
C THR A 14 8.06 -0.01 15.93
N ALA A 15 8.42 0.88 16.83
CA ALA A 15 7.53 1.32 17.90
C ALA A 15 6.37 2.10 17.27
N SER A 16 5.22 1.46 17.10
CA SER A 16 3.97 2.15 16.79
C SER A 16 3.52 2.86 18.06
N VAL A 17 3.68 4.16 18.12
CA VAL A 17 2.99 4.98 19.12
C VAL A 17 1.51 4.96 18.75
N ALA A 18 0.73 4.14 19.43
CA ALA A 18 -0.71 4.20 19.36
C ALA A 18 -1.14 5.53 19.99
N GLN A 19 -1.52 6.48 19.17
CA GLN A 19 -2.09 7.73 19.63
C GLN A 19 -3.53 7.43 20.03
N GLU A 20 -3.82 7.59 21.34
CA GLU A 20 -5.17 7.45 21.88
C GLU A 20 -6.14 8.35 21.10
N ALA A 21 -7.26 7.75 20.72
CA ALA A 21 -8.35 8.46 20.08
C ALA A 21 -9.03 9.35 21.12
N ASP A 22 -8.51 10.56 21.25
CA ASP A 22 -9.09 11.59 22.06
C ASP A 22 -10.43 12.03 21.45
N THR A 23 -11.51 11.79 22.18
CA THR A 23 -12.87 12.20 21.83
C THR A 23 -12.98 13.71 21.97
N LEU A 24 -12.75 14.45 20.88
CA LEU A 24 -12.59 15.87 20.99
C LEU A 24 -13.43 16.63 19.97
N ARG A 25 -14.01 17.68 20.45
CA ARG A 25 -14.13 18.91 19.68
C ARG A 25 -12.73 19.23 19.16
N ALA A 26 -12.44 18.80 17.95
CA ALA A 26 -11.17 19.12 17.35
C ALA A 26 -11.14 20.61 17.13
N GLU A 27 -10.17 21.29 17.78
CA GLU A 27 -9.86 22.67 17.47
C GLU A 27 -9.55 22.79 15.98
N ASP A 28 -9.99 23.89 15.35
CA ASP A 28 -9.68 24.17 13.95
C ASP A 28 -8.16 24.11 13.75
N GLY A 29 -7.72 23.30 12.79
CA GLY A 29 -6.29 23.15 12.53
C GLY A 29 -5.91 21.90 11.75
N TRP A 30 -4.59 21.75 11.60
CA TRP A 30 -3.97 20.60 10.97
C TRP A 30 -3.34 19.69 12.00
N ARG A 31 -3.52 18.39 11.84
CA ARG A 31 -2.70 17.34 12.47
C ARG A 31 -2.07 16.51 11.37
N SER A 32 -0.78 16.25 11.47
CA SER A 32 -0.07 15.46 10.46
C SER A 32 0.85 14.45 11.11
N SER A 33 0.93 13.29 10.48
CA SER A 33 1.86 12.22 10.82
C SER A 33 2.51 11.73 9.53
N LEU A 34 3.81 11.51 9.55
CA LEU A 34 4.57 10.98 8.43
C LEU A 34 5.56 9.94 8.95
N VAL A 35 5.50 8.73 8.39
CA VAL A 35 6.35 7.60 8.76
C VAL A 35 7.06 7.10 7.52
N ALA A 36 8.39 7.14 7.54
CA ALA A 36 9.24 6.50 6.55
C ALA A 36 9.77 5.18 7.09
N SER A 37 9.74 4.12 6.31
CA SER A 37 10.20 2.79 6.69
C SER A 37 11.12 2.21 5.63
N LEU A 38 12.17 1.52 6.09
CA LEU A 38 13.05 0.72 5.25
C LEU A 38 13.17 -0.67 5.86
N ALA A 39 12.87 -1.69 5.08
CA ALA A 39 12.95 -3.08 5.50
C ALA A 39 13.83 -3.88 4.54
N GLY A 40 14.66 -4.76 5.08
CA GLY A 40 15.46 -5.72 4.33
C GLY A 40 15.22 -7.13 4.86
N ASN A 41 15.17 -8.10 3.96
CA ASN A 41 15.06 -9.52 4.30
C ASN A 41 16.05 -10.32 3.46
N GLN A 42 16.75 -11.25 4.10
CA GLN A 42 17.66 -12.17 3.42
C GLN A 42 17.41 -13.60 3.92
N SER A 43 17.24 -14.50 2.96
CA SER A 43 17.29 -15.95 3.20
C SER A 43 18.44 -16.56 2.40
N ALA A 44 19.19 -17.45 3.03
CA ALA A 44 20.29 -18.16 2.36
C ALA A 44 20.20 -19.66 2.70
N PHE A 45 20.18 -20.48 1.66
CA PHE A 45 20.14 -21.92 1.77
C PHE A 45 21.37 -22.53 1.09
N SER A 46 21.99 -23.49 1.76
CA SER A 46 23.11 -24.25 1.22
C SER A 46 22.92 -25.72 1.54
N ASN A 47 22.87 -26.56 0.50
CA ASN A 47 22.72 -28.03 0.62
C ASN A 47 21.51 -28.47 1.45
N TRP A 48 20.38 -27.74 1.36
CA TRP A 48 19.13 -28.08 2.05
C TRP A 48 18.36 -29.15 1.27
N GLN A 49 18.08 -30.30 1.89
CA GLN A 49 17.44 -31.44 1.19
C GLN A 49 15.97 -31.21 0.85
N GLU A 50 15.28 -30.34 1.58
CA GLU A 50 13.86 -30.05 1.34
C GLU A 50 13.61 -28.94 0.32
N GLY A 51 14.68 -28.42 -0.30
CA GLY A 51 14.61 -27.35 -1.28
C GLY A 51 14.39 -25.98 -0.62
N GLY A 52 15.28 -25.04 -0.87
CA GLY A 52 15.17 -23.66 -0.43
C GLY A 52 15.75 -22.74 -1.47
N VAL A 53 15.15 -21.59 -1.69
CA VAL A 53 15.62 -20.57 -2.62
C VAL A 53 16.24 -19.43 -1.81
N SER A 54 17.51 -19.14 -2.05
CA SER A 54 18.16 -17.96 -1.49
C SER A 54 17.50 -16.70 -2.04
N ALA A 55 17.17 -15.76 -1.18
CA ALA A 55 16.50 -14.54 -1.61
C ALA A 55 17.02 -13.32 -0.82
N LEU A 56 17.04 -12.19 -1.50
CA LEU A 56 17.31 -10.88 -0.92
C LEU A 56 16.18 -9.94 -1.34
N ALA A 57 15.51 -9.34 -0.36
CA ALA A 57 14.45 -8.38 -0.59
C ALA A 57 14.74 -7.06 0.14
N ALA A 58 14.36 -5.96 -0.47
CA ALA A 58 14.40 -4.64 0.15
C ALA A 58 13.10 -3.91 -0.18
N THR A 59 12.53 -3.23 0.81
CA THR A 59 11.30 -2.43 0.66
C THR A 59 11.48 -1.10 1.37
N ALA A 60 11.11 -0.01 0.69
CA ALA A 60 10.98 1.32 1.27
C ALA A 60 9.52 1.75 1.20
N SER A 61 9.03 2.39 2.27
CA SER A 61 7.69 2.98 2.28
C SER A 61 7.65 4.33 2.97
N LEU A 62 6.66 5.14 2.59
CA LEU A 62 6.31 6.41 3.19
C LEU A 62 4.80 6.41 3.40
N ASP A 63 4.39 6.50 4.65
CA ASP A 63 2.99 6.57 5.06
C ASP A 63 2.73 7.93 5.71
N GLY A 64 1.77 8.68 5.18
CA GLY A 64 1.36 9.99 5.68
C GLY A 64 -0.12 10.04 6.01
N GLN A 65 -0.46 10.71 7.11
CA GLN A 65 -1.83 11.05 7.45
C GLN A 65 -1.90 12.54 7.78
N PHE A 66 -2.90 13.21 7.22
CA PHE A 66 -3.14 14.63 7.39
C PHE A 66 -4.62 14.82 7.69
N ASP A 67 -4.92 15.24 8.91
CA ASP A 67 -6.28 15.56 9.36
C ASP A 67 -6.45 17.06 9.45
N ARG A 68 -7.55 17.56 8.95
CA ARG A 68 -7.91 18.97 9.01
C ARG A 68 -9.34 19.15 9.49
N VAL A 69 -9.53 20.01 10.46
CA VAL A 69 -10.85 20.47 10.90
C VAL A 69 -11.02 21.92 10.50
N VAL A 70 -12.16 22.23 9.87
CA VAL A 70 -12.57 23.59 9.53
C VAL A 70 -14.08 23.70 9.82
N GLY A 71 -14.42 24.35 10.90
CA GLY A 71 -15.81 24.45 11.36
C GLY A 71 -16.43 23.07 11.56
N THR A 72 -17.41 22.72 10.75
CA THR A 72 -18.12 21.44 10.81
C THR A 72 -17.57 20.37 9.87
N PHE A 73 -16.47 20.63 9.16
CA PHE A 73 -15.89 19.67 8.23
C PHE A 73 -14.61 19.05 8.81
N LEU A 74 -14.59 17.73 8.84
CA LEU A 74 -13.40 16.93 9.12
C LEU A 74 -12.91 16.31 7.79
N THR A 75 -11.69 16.61 7.43
CA THR A 75 -11.03 16.00 6.25
C THR A 75 -9.85 15.18 6.71
N THR A 76 -9.81 13.92 6.34
CA THR A 76 -8.69 12.99 6.54
C THR A 76 -8.08 12.67 5.20
N GLN A 77 -6.78 12.88 5.05
CA GLN A 77 -6.00 12.55 3.87
C GLN A 77 -4.96 11.51 4.23
N GLN A 78 -4.78 10.51 3.40
CA GLN A 78 -3.80 9.45 3.58
C GLN A 78 -2.96 9.31 2.31
N LEU A 79 -1.65 9.34 2.48
CA LEU A 79 -0.66 9.06 1.45
C LEU A 79 0.05 7.77 1.80
N ARG A 80 0.19 6.86 0.84
CA ARG A 80 1.06 5.71 0.93
C ARG A 80 1.87 5.60 -0.34
N LEU A 81 3.18 5.60 -0.21
CA LEU A 81 4.14 5.32 -1.25
C LEU A 81 4.96 4.12 -0.80
N ALA A 82 5.05 3.07 -1.63
CA ALA A 82 5.84 1.90 -1.29
C ALA A 82 6.50 1.32 -2.55
N PHE A 83 7.78 0.99 -2.43
CA PHE A 83 8.54 0.36 -3.50
C PHE A 83 9.43 -0.73 -2.92
N GLY A 84 9.41 -1.90 -3.56
CA GLY A 84 10.19 -3.03 -3.11
C GLY A 84 10.74 -3.83 -4.28
N VAL A 85 11.92 -4.39 -4.05
CA VAL A 85 12.63 -5.24 -4.98
C VAL A 85 12.96 -6.58 -4.33
N LEU A 86 13.05 -7.60 -5.16
CA LEU A 86 13.38 -8.97 -4.76
C LEU A 86 14.38 -9.55 -5.76
N ARG A 87 15.41 -10.17 -5.25
CA ARG A 87 16.30 -11.06 -6.00
C ARG A 87 16.22 -12.46 -5.43
N GLN A 88 15.99 -13.44 -6.26
CA GLN A 88 15.93 -14.86 -5.87
C GLN A 88 17.02 -15.64 -6.62
N ASP A 89 17.89 -16.29 -5.84
CA ASP A 89 18.99 -17.12 -6.35
C ASP A 89 19.82 -16.39 -7.42
N THR A 90 19.87 -16.93 -8.62
CA THR A 90 20.61 -16.39 -9.77
C THR A 90 19.76 -15.46 -10.65
N LEU A 91 18.48 -15.25 -10.31
CA LEU A 91 17.61 -14.39 -11.08
C LEU A 91 17.98 -12.91 -10.90
N ASP A 92 17.67 -12.12 -11.91
CA ASP A 92 17.81 -10.66 -11.83
C ASP A 92 16.90 -10.06 -10.76
N VAL A 93 17.24 -8.83 -10.36
CA VAL A 93 16.40 -8.06 -9.42
C VAL A 93 15.08 -7.73 -10.08
N ARG A 94 13.98 -8.09 -9.40
CA ARG A 94 12.61 -7.90 -9.87
C ARG A 94 11.84 -6.98 -8.95
N LYS A 95 10.92 -6.24 -9.50
CA LYS A 95 9.96 -5.45 -8.75
C LYS A 95 9.02 -6.38 -7.98
N ALA A 96 8.97 -6.24 -6.65
CA ALA A 96 8.14 -7.05 -5.76
C ALA A 96 6.96 -6.28 -5.18
N LEU A 97 7.12 -4.96 -5.00
CA LEU A 97 6.10 -4.05 -4.50
C LEU A 97 6.22 -2.72 -5.23
N ASP A 98 5.10 -2.15 -5.62
CA ASP A 98 5.06 -0.83 -6.25
C ASP A 98 3.65 -0.24 -6.05
N GLU A 99 3.52 0.69 -5.14
CA GLU A 99 2.24 1.29 -4.78
C GLU A 99 2.39 2.79 -4.55
N ALA A 100 1.56 3.57 -5.24
CA ALA A 100 1.27 4.95 -4.92
C ALA A 100 -0.22 5.06 -4.66
N ARG A 101 -0.61 5.43 -3.44
CA ARG A 101 -2.00 5.60 -3.02
C ARG A 101 -2.18 6.93 -2.31
N TYR A 102 -3.19 7.66 -2.74
CA TYR A 102 -3.68 8.83 -2.04
C TYR A 102 -5.18 8.68 -1.82
N ALA A 103 -5.62 8.85 -0.59
CA ALA A 103 -7.02 8.77 -0.21
C ALA A 103 -7.44 10.03 0.54
N VAL A 104 -8.62 10.54 0.25
CA VAL A 104 -9.24 11.64 0.96
C VAL A 104 -10.64 11.24 1.41
N THR A 105 -10.96 11.55 2.65
CA THR A 105 -12.31 11.41 3.21
C THR A 105 -12.70 12.75 3.81
N ALA A 106 -13.90 13.22 3.49
CA ALA A 106 -14.50 14.39 4.12
C ALA A 106 -15.79 13.97 4.82
N GLU A 107 -15.93 14.35 6.10
CA GLU A 107 -17.09 14.07 6.94
C GLU A 107 -17.64 15.38 7.50
N VAL A 108 -18.95 15.47 7.67
CA VAL A 108 -19.55 16.57 8.43
C VAL A 108 -19.43 16.24 9.91
N ALA A 109 -18.60 16.98 10.65
CA ALA A 109 -18.46 16.84 12.08
C ALA A 109 -19.75 17.32 12.76
N SER A 110 -20.42 16.45 13.48
CA SER A 110 -21.61 16.77 14.25
C SER A 110 -21.66 15.91 15.51
N ASP A 111 -22.44 16.32 16.49
CA ASP A 111 -22.67 15.52 17.71
C ASP A 111 -23.54 14.28 17.46
N ARG A 112 -24.04 14.12 16.24
CA ARG A 112 -24.84 12.96 15.84
C ARG A 112 -23.93 11.77 15.54
N ALA A 113 -24.40 10.58 15.90
CA ALA A 113 -23.68 9.33 15.59
C ALA A 113 -23.55 9.08 14.08
N PHE A 114 -24.51 9.52 13.28
CA PHE A 114 -24.49 9.41 11.81
C PHE A 114 -24.07 10.74 11.16
N ARG A 115 -23.03 10.70 10.34
CA ARG A 115 -22.42 11.86 9.70
C ARG A 115 -22.31 11.64 8.20
N PRO A 116 -22.81 12.57 7.36
CA PRO A 116 -22.55 12.48 5.92
C PRO A 116 -21.04 12.43 5.63
N ALA A 117 -20.65 11.57 4.71
CA ALA A 117 -19.25 11.36 4.36
C ALA A 117 -19.10 11.12 2.85
N VAL A 118 -18.02 11.65 2.29
CA VAL A 118 -17.57 11.36 0.94
C VAL A 118 -16.11 10.91 0.98
N SER A 119 -15.72 10.01 0.12
CA SER A 119 -14.32 9.61 -0.01
C SER A 119 -13.93 9.40 -1.47
N ALA A 120 -12.68 9.66 -1.77
CA ALA A 120 -12.06 9.35 -3.04
C ALA A 120 -10.66 8.78 -2.78
N THR A 121 -10.24 7.81 -3.61
CA THR A 121 -8.90 7.26 -3.57
C THR A 121 -8.34 7.24 -4.98
N ALA A 122 -7.06 7.57 -5.12
CA ALA A 122 -6.27 7.31 -6.31
C ALA A 122 -5.21 6.27 -5.96
N ARG A 123 -5.15 5.18 -6.72
CA ARG A 123 -4.14 4.13 -6.53
C ARG A 123 -3.52 3.78 -7.87
N THR A 124 -2.19 3.77 -7.91
CA THR A 124 -1.40 3.42 -9.07
C THR A 124 -0.05 2.83 -8.67
N GLN A 125 0.84 2.62 -9.61
CA GLN A 125 2.24 2.22 -9.43
C GLN A 125 3.18 3.29 -10.00
N PHE A 126 4.46 3.32 -9.56
CA PHE A 126 5.46 4.30 -10.05
C PHE A 126 6.12 3.85 -11.33
N ALA A 127 6.47 2.56 -11.40
CA ALA A 127 7.30 2.00 -12.47
C ALA A 127 6.47 1.08 -13.37
N PRO A 128 6.89 0.84 -14.61
CA PRO A 128 6.27 -0.14 -15.49
C PRO A 128 6.14 -1.51 -14.83
N GLY A 129 5.08 -2.23 -15.16
CA GLY A 129 4.86 -3.61 -14.73
C GLY A 129 5.37 -4.59 -15.78
N TYR A 130 5.98 -5.68 -15.30
CA TYR A 130 6.50 -6.76 -16.13
C TYR A 130 5.99 -8.12 -15.65
N ASP A 131 5.60 -8.98 -16.60
CA ASP A 131 5.47 -10.40 -16.35
C ASP A 131 6.81 -11.07 -16.72
N TYR A 132 7.42 -11.74 -15.77
CA TYR A 132 8.73 -12.38 -15.93
C TYR A 132 8.66 -13.82 -16.45
N SER A 133 7.45 -14.35 -16.63
CA SER A 133 7.21 -15.69 -17.16
C SER A 133 5.94 -15.71 -18.04
N PRO A 134 5.87 -14.78 -19.03
CA PRO A 134 4.64 -14.62 -19.80
C PRO A 134 4.35 -15.84 -20.66
N THR A 135 3.05 -16.13 -20.84
CA THR A 135 2.58 -17.15 -21.76
C THR A 135 1.67 -16.53 -22.83
N ALA A 136 1.72 -17.03 -24.06
CA ALA A 136 0.88 -16.52 -25.13
C ALA A 136 -0.63 -16.66 -24.82
N ALA A 137 -1.01 -17.66 -24.03
CA ALA A 137 -2.39 -17.86 -23.60
C ALA A 137 -2.88 -16.77 -22.64
N ALA A 138 -1.98 -16.22 -21.82
CA ALA A 138 -2.32 -15.13 -20.88
C ALA A 138 -2.42 -13.76 -21.59
N TYR A 139 -1.69 -13.59 -22.71
CA TYR A 139 -1.58 -12.32 -23.44
C TYR A 139 -1.86 -12.49 -24.92
N PRO A 140 -3.08 -12.85 -25.34
CA PRO A 140 -3.38 -13.17 -26.74
C PRO A 140 -3.23 -11.99 -27.72
N SER A 141 -3.24 -10.77 -27.21
CA SER A 141 -3.09 -9.52 -27.99
C SER A 141 -1.66 -8.96 -28.02
N LEU A 142 -0.72 -9.58 -27.28
CA LEU A 142 0.65 -9.12 -27.19
C LEU A 142 1.62 -10.17 -27.79
N THR A 143 2.77 -9.71 -28.30
CA THR A 143 3.82 -10.61 -28.77
C THR A 143 4.61 -11.13 -27.58
N VAL A 144 4.44 -12.40 -27.25
CA VAL A 144 5.18 -13.08 -26.18
C VAL A 144 6.38 -13.81 -26.78
N ILE A 145 7.59 -13.48 -26.31
CA ILE A 145 8.83 -14.15 -26.71
C ILE A 145 9.24 -15.06 -25.54
N PRO A 146 9.36 -16.37 -25.75
CA PRO A 146 9.75 -17.30 -24.70
C PRO A 146 11.09 -16.92 -24.05
N GLY A 147 11.13 -16.90 -22.72
CA GLY A 147 12.33 -16.58 -21.93
C GLY A 147 12.64 -15.08 -21.82
N GLN A 148 11.79 -14.21 -22.34
CA GLN A 148 11.89 -12.76 -22.14
C GLN A 148 10.75 -12.25 -21.28
N GLU A 149 11.03 -11.22 -20.49
CA GLU A 149 10.00 -10.50 -19.75
C GLU A 149 9.07 -9.72 -20.68
N LEU A 150 7.81 -9.65 -20.33
CA LEU A 150 6.80 -8.90 -21.08
C LEU A 150 6.38 -7.67 -20.27
N LYS A 151 6.51 -6.48 -20.84
CA LYS A 151 5.94 -5.29 -20.28
C LYS A 151 4.41 -5.36 -20.37
N VAL A 152 3.73 -5.31 -19.22
CA VAL A 152 2.26 -5.45 -19.12
C VAL A 152 1.55 -4.17 -18.69
N SER A 153 2.28 -3.18 -18.22
CA SER A 153 1.73 -1.85 -17.91
C SER A 153 2.79 -0.77 -17.92
N ASP A 154 2.39 0.46 -18.21
CA ASP A 154 3.25 1.65 -18.10
C ASP A 154 3.38 2.13 -16.66
N ALA A 155 4.31 3.06 -16.43
CA ALA A 155 4.38 3.81 -15.19
C ALA A 155 3.04 4.55 -14.95
N PHE A 156 2.61 4.62 -13.70
CA PHE A 156 1.33 5.19 -13.27
C PHE A 156 0.08 4.53 -13.88
N ALA A 157 0.20 3.29 -14.39
CA ALA A 157 -0.90 2.49 -14.91
C ALA A 157 -0.91 1.08 -14.27
N PRO A 158 -2.09 0.51 -13.96
CA PRO A 158 -3.40 1.16 -14.03
C PRO A 158 -3.61 2.21 -12.94
N LEU A 159 -4.34 3.28 -13.25
CA LEU A 159 -4.85 4.22 -12.26
C LEU A 159 -6.27 3.80 -11.87
N VAL A 160 -6.46 3.50 -10.60
CA VAL A 160 -7.74 3.06 -10.04
C VAL A 160 -8.30 4.16 -9.14
N LEU A 161 -9.53 4.59 -9.39
CA LEU A 161 -10.20 5.72 -8.74
C LEU A 161 -11.53 5.29 -8.11
N PRO A 162 -11.53 4.62 -6.95
CA PRO A 162 -12.75 4.39 -6.19
C PRO A 162 -13.22 5.67 -5.49
N GLN A 163 -14.51 5.95 -5.58
CA GLN A 163 -15.19 7.08 -4.97
C GLN A 163 -16.41 6.58 -4.22
N THR A 164 -16.73 7.16 -3.08
CA THR A 164 -17.87 6.74 -2.27
C THR A 164 -18.58 7.95 -1.68
N VAL A 165 -19.90 7.91 -1.67
CA VAL A 165 -20.76 8.84 -0.95
C VAL A 165 -21.64 8.04 0.01
N GLY A 166 -21.77 8.49 1.25
CA GLY A 166 -22.53 7.76 2.26
C GLY A 166 -22.54 8.42 3.62
N MET A 167 -22.58 7.58 4.64
CA MET A 167 -22.65 7.98 6.04
C MET A 167 -21.55 7.27 6.84
N ALA A 168 -20.90 8.00 7.72
CA ALA A 168 -20.06 7.46 8.78
C ALA A 168 -20.90 7.33 10.05
N TYR A 169 -20.77 6.22 10.75
CA TYR A 169 -21.40 5.97 12.05
C TYR A 169 -20.31 5.98 13.14
N ARG A 170 -20.43 6.92 14.08
CA ARG A 170 -19.49 7.15 15.19
C ARG A 170 -20.27 7.29 16.51
N PRO A 171 -20.56 6.20 17.22
CA PRO A 171 -21.35 6.23 18.46
C PRO A 171 -20.60 6.77 19.68
N GLY A 172 -19.36 7.23 19.54
CA GLY A 172 -18.59 7.82 20.65
C GLY A 172 -17.80 6.83 21.51
N ASN A 173 -17.87 5.53 21.23
CA ASN A 173 -17.16 4.46 21.96
C ASN A 173 -15.90 3.96 21.24
N GLY A 174 -15.33 4.77 20.33
CA GLY A 174 -14.18 4.38 19.48
C GLY A 174 -14.54 3.58 18.23
N PHE A 175 -15.76 3.08 18.10
CA PHE A 175 -16.22 2.39 16.91
C PHE A 175 -16.46 3.37 15.75
N VAL A 176 -16.00 3.00 14.55
CA VAL A 176 -16.27 3.73 13.31
C VAL A 176 -16.76 2.76 12.24
N GLY A 177 -18.01 2.92 11.83
CA GLY A 177 -18.60 2.21 10.70
C GLY A 177 -18.85 3.18 9.53
N ARG A 178 -18.81 2.67 8.29
CA ARG A 178 -19.19 3.44 7.09
C ARG A 178 -20.08 2.60 6.21
N ILE A 179 -21.11 3.24 5.65
CA ILE A 179 -22.01 2.67 4.64
C ILE A 179 -22.21 3.69 3.54
N GLY A 180 -22.21 3.26 2.29
CA GLY A 180 -22.39 4.18 1.17
C GLY A 180 -22.48 3.47 -0.18
N LEU A 181 -22.68 4.27 -1.22
CA LEU A 181 -22.62 3.86 -2.61
C LEU A 181 -21.26 4.26 -3.18
N GLY A 182 -20.65 3.36 -3.94
CA GLY A 182 -19.34 3.58 -4.55
C GLY A 182 -19.37 3.43 -6.05
N LEU A 183 -18.53 4.25 -6.71
CA LEU A 183 -18.15 4.12 -8.11
C LEU A 183 -16.65 3.80 -8.16
N LYS A 184 -16.24 2.93 -9.07
CA LYS A 184 -14.83 2.61 -9.32
C LYS A 184 -14.55 2.78 -10.80
N GLU A 185 -13.61 3.64 -11.11
CA GLU A 185 -13.04 3.83 -12.44
C GLU A 185 -11.64 3.22 -12.49
N THR A 186 -11.28 2.68 -13.66
CA THR A 186 -9.93 2.15 -13.90
C THR A 186 -9.45 2.63 -15.26
N VAL A 187 -8.33 3.35 -15.27
CA VAL A 187 -7.65 3.81 -16.49
C VAL A 187 -6.41 2.96 -16.68
N VAL A 188 -6.28 2.34 -17.85
CA VAL A 188 -5.15 1.45 -18.21
C VAL A 188 -4.41 2.07 -19.39
N ALA A 189 -3.08 2.08 -19.30
CA ALA A 189 -2.18 2.40 -20.40
C ALA A 189 -1.09 1.31 -20.50
N ILE A 190 -0.78 0.90 -21.72
CA ILE A 190 0.23 -0.14 -22.05
C ILE A 190 1.25 0.47 -23.02
#